data_ef3ca4f9847f36ec0a0bf53c4f204788
#
_entry.id   ef3ca4f9847f36ec0a0bf53c4f204788
#
_cell.length_a   1.000
_cell.length_b   1.000
_cell.length_c   1.000
_cell.angle_alpha   90.00
_cell.angle_beta   90.00
_cell.angle_gamma   90.00
#
_symmetry.space_group_name_H-M   'P 1'
#
loop_
_entity.id
_entity.type
_entity.pdbx_description
1 polymer ?
#
loop_
_entity_poly.entity_id
_entity_poly.type
_entity_poly.pdbx_seq_one_letter_code
_entity_poly.pdbx_strand_id
1 'polypeptide(L)'
;MTAALHHPPDPSAGDESTVGGYAAVHGRPAAFEGPDGFAYSVEPAADETGEPARPWGGYFLFLRWRRVGASGVEGHLESDFVVRAGSEAEALALVGRVPLLTAKATLDTLVRKRVGGTPARRWWDVMRDEDLRGDDAP
;
A
#
# COMPACT_ATOMS: atom_id res chain seq x y z
N MET A 1 -16.83 22.37 -6.86
CA MET A 1 -17.36 21.60 -7.96
C MET A 1 -17.36 20.13 -7.66
N THR A 2 -18.53 19.67 -7.42
CA THR A 2 -18.66 18.29 -6.99
C THR A 2 -18.38 17.27 -8.09
N ALA A 3 -18.52 17.66 -9.35
CA ALA A 3 -18.30 16.72 -10.43
C ALA A 3 -16.88 16.17 -10.40
N ALA A 4 -15.92 16.97 -9.95
CA ALA A 4 -14.54 16.49 -9.86
C ALA A 4 -14.38 15.44 -8.77
N LEU A 5 -15.26 15.48 -7.76
CA LEU A 5 -15.17 14.53 -6.64
C LEU A 5 -15.98 13.28 -6.88
N HIS A 6 -16.99 13.37 -7.74
CA HIS A 6 -17.89 12.27 -7.99
C HIS A 6 -17.68 11.73 -9.39
N HIS A 7 -16.52 11.23 -9.59
CA HIS A 7 -16.10 10.66 -10.85
C HIS A 7 -16.88 9.38 -11.09
N PRO A 8 -17.69 9.29 -12.14
CA PRO A 8 -18.41 8.04 -12.40
C PRO A 8 -17.42 6.93 -12.75
N PRO A 9 -17.70 5.71 -12.35
CA PRO A 9 -16.83 4.60 -12.74
C PRO A 9 -16.78 4.44 -14.25
N ASP A 10 -15.61 4.12 -14.74
CA ASP A 10 -15.39 3.90 -16.17
C ASP A 10 -14.82 2.50 -16.36
N PRO A 11 -15.66 1.48 -16.59
CA PRO A 11 -15.16 0.11 -16.70
C PRO A 11 -14.18 -0.09 -17.84
N SER A 12 -14.16 0.78 -18.82
CA SER A 12 -13.24 0.64 -19.93
C SER A 12 -11.81 1.07 -19.56
N ALA A 13 -11.65 1.72 -18.42
CA ALA A 13 -10.33 2.23 -18.02
C ALA A 13 -9.41 1.14 -17.48
N GLY A 14 -9.94 0.00 -17.07
CA GLY A 14 -9.10 -1.07 -16.56
C GLY A 14 -9.90 -2.18 -15.93
N ASP A 15 -9.17 -3.16 -15.38
CA ASP A 15 -9.75 -4.30 -14.68
C ASP A 15 -9.90 -3.91 -13.21
N GLU A 16 -11.13 -3.65 -12.79
CA GLU A 16 -11.36 -3.14 -11.43
C GLU A 16 -11.13 -4.19 -10.35
N SER A 17 -10.79 -5.42 -10.71
CA SER A 17 -10.42 -6.41 -9.71
C SER A 17 -8.95 -6.35 -9.34
N THR A 18 -8.18 -5.46 -9.98
CA THR A 18 -6.77 -5.28 -9.69
C THR A 18 -6.54 -3.94 -9.02
N VAL A 19 -5.37 -3.80 -8.36
CA VAL A 19 -5.03 -2.60 -7.62
C VAL A 19 -5.06 -1.38 -8.55
N GLY A 20 -4.34 -1.44 -9.66
CA GLY A 20 -4.27 -0.30 -10.58
C GLY A 20 -5.53 -0.14 -11.40
N GLY A 21 -6.16 -1.25 -11.79
CA GLY A 21 -7.38 -1.18 -12.57
C GLY A 21 -8.54 -0.56 -11.80
N TYR A 22 -8.66 -0.91 -10.51
CA TYR A 22 -9.69 -0.29 -9.68
C TYR A 22 -9.50 1.22 -9.63
N ALA A 23 -8.26 1.66 -9.38
CA ALA A 23 -7.98 3.08 -9.31
C ALA A 23 -8.31 3.79 -10.62
N ALA A 24 -7.99 3.16 -11.76
CA ALA A 24 -8.28 3.74 -13.06
C ALA A 24 -9.79 3.83 -13.31
N VAL A 25 -10.53 2.78 -12.94
CA VAL A 25 -11.98 2.76 -13.18
C VAL A 25 -12.68 3.76 -12.28
N HIS A 26 -12.30 3.85 -11.03
CA HIS A 26 -13.04 4.63 -10.03
C HIS A 26 -12.43 5.99 -9.72
N GLY A 27 -11.26 6.29 -10.25
CA GLY A 27 -10.60 7.58 -9.99
C GLY A 27 -10.08 7.72 -8.58
N ARG A 28 -9.92 6.62 -7.86
CA ARG A 28 -9.40 6.62 -6.50
C ARG A 28 -8.88 5.24 -6.15
N PRO A 29 -7.95 5.15 -5.19
CA PRO A 29 -7.44 3.83 -4.77
C PRO A 29 -8.53 3.00 -4.10
N ALA A 30 -8.40 1.70 -4.20
CA ALA A 30 -9.25 0.79 -3.46
C ALA A 30 -8.94 0.89 -1.97
N ALA A 31 -9.95 0.66 -1.14
CA ALA A 31 -9.78 0.68 0.30
C ALA A 31 -10.42 -0.55 0.92
N PHE A 32 -9.85 -0.99 2.03
CA PHE A 32 -10.32 -2.16 2.76
C PHE A 32 -10.38 -1.83 4.23
N GLU A 33 -11.18 -2.61 4.95
CA GLU A 33 -11.11 -2.58 6.41
C GLU A 33 -10.10 -3.64 6.84
N GLY A 34 -9.12 -3.23 7.65
CA GLY A 34 -8.14 -4.16 8.19
C GLY A 34 -8.67 -4.90 9.39
N PRO A 35 -7.95 -5.96 9.83
CA PRO A 35 -8.38 -6.69 11.03
C PRO A 35 -8.41 -5.85 12.30
N ASP A 36 -7.74 -4.70 12.28
CA ASP A 36 -7.74 -3.77 13.40
C ASP A 36 -8.90 -2.78 13.36
N GLY A 37 -9.77 -2.89 12.35
CA GLY A 37 -10.94 -2.02 12.22
C GLY A 37 -10.67 -0.69 11.56
N PHE A 38 -9.43 -0.40 11.17
CA PHE A 38 -9.13 0.82 10.44
C PHE A 38 -9.32 0.62 8.94
N ALA A 39 -9.60 1.69 8.24
CA ALA A 39 -9.67 1.68 6.79
C ALA A 39 -8.27 1.90 6.22
N TYR A 40 -7.93 1.15 5.19
CA TYR A 40 -6.65 1.27 4.50
C TYR A 40 -6.89 1.38 3.02
N SER A 41 -6.25 2.33 2.38
CA SER A 41 -6.22 2.36 0.92
C SER A 41 -4.91 1.76 0.45
N VAL A 42 -4.89 1.22 -0.79
CA VAL A 42 -3.72 0.56 -1.33
C VAL A 42 -3.28 1.26 -2.61
N GLU A 43 -1.96 1.48 -2.72
CA GLU A 43 -1.37 2.07 -3.91
C GLU A 43 -0.12 1.30 -4.29
N PRO A 44 0.19 1.21 -5.58
CA PRO A 44 1.48 0.66 -5.99
C PRO A 44 2.59 1.61 -5.59
N ALA A 45 3.71 1.04 -5.21
CA ALA A 45 4.91 1.80 -4.90
C ALA A 45 6.12 1.02 -5.40
N ALA A 46 7.24 1.70 -5.57
CA ALA A 46 8.45 1.07 -6.09
C ALA A 46 9.66 1.66 -5.40
N ASP A 47 10.69 0.84 -5.29
CA ASP A 47 11.93 1.24 -4.66
C ASP A 47 13.06 0.45 -5.28
N GLU A 48 14.28 0.88 -5.05
CA GLU A 48 15.45 0.19 -5.57
C GLU A 48 15.70 -1.08 -4.79
N THR A 49 16.11 -2.14 -5.49
CA THR A 49 16.37 -3.43 -4.86
C THR A 49 17.82 -3.66 -4.53
N GLY A 50 18.72 -2.97 -5.22
CA GLY A 50 20.14 -3.27 -5.12
C GLY A 50 20.59 -4.40 -6.03
N GLU A 51 19.69 -5.01 -6.79
CA GLU A 51 20.03 -6.08 -7.72
C GLU A 51 20.23 -5.53 -9.11
N PRO A 52 21.43 -5.66 -9.69
CA PRO A 52 21.66 -5.08 -11.02
C PRO A 52 20.73 -5.62 -12.11
N ALA A 53 20.36 -6.90 -12.03
CA ALA A 53 19.54 -7.49 -13.06
C ALA A 53 18.10 -7.00 -13.01
N ARG A 54 17.59 -6.73 -11.82
CA ARG A 54 16.23 -6.23 -11.62
C ARG A 54 16.28 -5.15 -10.56
N PRO A 55 16.68 -3.95 -10.95
CA PRO A 55 17.01 -2.92 -9.97
C PRO A 55 15.82 -2.29 -9.26
N TRP A 56 14.59 -2.56 -9.70
CA TRP A 56 13.41 -1.97 -9.09
C TRP A 56 12.49 -3.06 -8.55
N GLY A 57 12.00 -2.83 -7.35
CA GLY A 57 11.01 -3.70 -6.74
C GLY A 57 9.72 -2.95 -6.53
N GLY A 58 8.60 -3.62 -6.74
CA GLY A 58 7.29 -3.04 -6.50
C GLY A 58 6.66 -3.64 -5.27
N TYR A 59 5.89 -2.84 -4.56
CA TYR A 59 5.24 -3.28 -3.34
C TYR A 59 3.95 -2.52 -3.15
N PHE A 60 3.17 -2.94 -2.14
CA PHE A 60 1.93 -2.26 -1.79
C PHE A 60 2.22 -1.25 -0.70
N LEU A 61 1.75 -0.02 -0.92
CA LEU A 61 1.74 1.00 0.12
C LEU A 61 0.30 1.12 0.62
N PHE A 62 0.10 0.82 1.90
CA PHE A 62 -1.21 0.92 2.52
C PHE A 62 -1.23 2.15 3.40
N LEU A 63 -2.20 3.05 3.15
CA LEU A 63 -2.37 4.24 3.97
C LEU A 63 -3.52 3.99 4.93
N ARG A 64 -3.25 4.14 6.22
CA ARG A 64 -4.26 3.96 7.24
C ARG A 64 -4.95 5.29 7.49
N TRP A 65 -6.26 5.27 7.41
CA TRP A 65 -7.04 6.49 7.52
C TRP A 65 -7.63 6.62 8.90
N ARG A 66 -7.81 7.88 9.32
CA ARG A 66 -8.39 8.15 10.62
C ARG A 66 -9.83 7.67 10.64
N ARG A 67 -10.31 7.42 11.84
CA ARG A 67 -11.67 6.97 12.02
C ARG A 67 -12.65 8.08 11.71
N VAL A 68 -13.91 7.69 11.65
CA VAL A 68 -15.00 8.61 11.35
C VAL A 68 -14.89 9.86 12.21
N GLY A 69 -15.10 11.00 11.58
CA GLY A 69 -15.07 12.27 12.28
C GLY A 69 -13.74 12.98 12.22
N ALA A 70 -12.70 12.32 11.77
CA ALA A 70 -11.40 12.93 11.58
C ALA A 70 -10.94 12.65 10.16
N SER A 71 -10.26 13.60 9.54
CA SER A 71 -9.78 13.42 8.19
C SER A 71 -8.29 13.19 8.21
N GLY A 72 -7.82 12.63 7.12
CA GLY A 72 -6.40 12.49 6.90
C GLY A 72 -5.86 11.10 7.20
N VAL A 73 -4.60 10.92 6.88
CA VAL A 73 -3.90 9.68 7.04
C VAL A 73 -3.32 9.63 8.44
N GLU A 74 -3.49 8.49 9.10
CA GLU A 74 -2.99 8.31 10.46
C GLU A 74 -1.70 7.52 10.49
N GLY A 75 -1.40 6.76 9.44
CA GLY A 75 -0.20 5.95 9.39
C GLY A 75 -0.14 5.19 8.10
N HIS A 76 0.86 4.33 7.97
CA HIS A 76 0.98 3.54 6.76
C HIS A 76 1.72 2.23 7.05
N LEU A 77 1.55 1.29 6.13
CA LEU A 77 2.26 0.02 6.14
C LEU A 77 2.80 -0.22 4.74
N GLU A 78 3.92 -0.92 4.65
CA GLU A 78 4.49 -1.33 3.37
C GLU A 78 4.67 -2.83 3.36
N SER A 79 4.32 -3.44 2.24
CA SER A 79 4.63 -4.85 2.06
C SER A 79 6.10 -5.01 1.67
N ASP A 80 6.56 -6.24 1.67
CA ASP A 80 7.82 -6.56 1.00
C ASP A 80 7.60 -6.44 -0.50
N PHE A 81 8.69 -6.50 -1.27
CA PHE A 81 8.57 -6.48 -2.71
C PHE A 81 7.74 -7.68 -3.18
N VAL A 82 6.75 -7.39 -4.00
CA VAL A 82 5.92 -8.43 -4.59
C VAL A 82 6.28 -8.66 -6.05
N VAL A 83 7.00 -7.73 -6.67
CA VAL A 83 7.49 -7.87 -8.04
C VAL A 83 8.88 -7.26 -8.13
N ARG A 84 9.60 -7.63 -9.18
CA ARG A 84 10.87 -7.01 -9.51
C ARG A 84 10.90 -6.71 -10.97
N ALA A 85 11.55 -5.61 -11.35
CA ALA A 85 11.48 -5.11 -12.71
C ALA A 85 12.73 -4.34 -13.08
N GLY A 86 12.85 -4.03 -14.35
CA GLY A 86 13.99 -3.27 -14.87
C GLY A 86 13.85 -1.77 -14.71
N SER A 87 12.66 -1.26 -14.43
CA SER A 87 12.44 0.16 -14.26
C SER A 87 11.36 0.41 -13.23
N GLU A 88 11.35 1.63 -12.71
CA GLU A 88 10.33 2.04 -11.77
C GLU A 88 8.95 1.93 -12.37
N ALA A 89 8.78 2.42 -13.59
CA ALA A 89 7.49 2.41 -14.25
C ALA A 89 6.97 0.98 -14.43
N GLU A 90 7.86 0.07 -14.79
CA GLU A 90 7.48 -1.32 -14.94
C GLU A 90 7.08 -1.94 -13.61
N ALA A 91 7.83 -1.65 -12.56
CA ALA A 91 7.50 -2.16 -11.23
C ALA A 91 6.12 -1.69 -10.79
N LEU A 92 5.84 -0.41 -10.97
CA LEU A 92 4.54 0.15 -10.61
C LEU A 92 3.41 -0.49 -11.41
N ALA A 93 3.63 -0.70 -12.72
CA ALA A 93 2.63 -1.30 -13.57
C ALA A 93 2.34 -2.74 -13.15
N LEU A 94 3.39 -3.47 -12.79
CA LEU A 94 3.21 -4.87 -12.38
C LEU A 94 2.45 -4.96 -11.05
N VAL A 95 2.75 -4.08 -10.09
CA VAL A 95 1.98 -4.06 -8.84
C VAL A 95 0.52 -3.72 -9.13
N GLY A 96 0.28 -2.81 -10.07
CA GLY A 96 -1.08 -2.45 -10.42
C GLY A 96 -1.89 -3.60 -11.00
N ARG A 97 -1.24 -4.63 -11.53
CA ARG A 97 -1.94 -5.80 -12.05
C ARG A 97 -2.29 -6.83 -11.00
N VAL A 98 -1.80 -6.67 -9.78
CA VAL A 98 -2.06 -7.64 -8.72
C VAL A 98 -3.53 -7.54 -8.31
N PRO A 99 -4.20 -8.69 -8.13
CA PRO A 99 -5.61 -8.67 -7.74
C PRO A 99 -5.82 -8.03 -6.37
N LEU A 100 -6.95 -7.37 -6.20
CA LEU A 100 -7.31 -6.75 -4.94
C LEU A 100 -7.37 -7.75 -3.80
N LEU A 101 -7.81 -8.99 -4.09
CA LEU A 101 -7.85 -10.02 -3.05
C LEU A 101 -6.46 -10.33 -2.51
N THR A 102 -5.45 -10.32 -3.37
CA THR A 102 -4.08 -10.53 -2.94
C THR A 102 -3.61 -9.37 -2.07
N ALA A 103 -3.93 -8.14 -2.47
CA ALA A 103 -3.55 -6.97 -1.68
C ALA A 103 -4.22 -7.02 -0.31
N LYS A 104 -5.50 -7.41 -0.26
CA LYS A 104 -6.21 -7.50 1.01
C LYS A 104 -5.58 -8.55 1.93
N ALA A 105 -5.23 -9.71 1.37
CA ALA A 105 -4.58 -10.75 2.16
C ALA A 105 -3.24 -10.28 2.71
N THR A 106 -2.50 -9.53 1.91
CA THR A 106 -1.22 -8.98 2.33
C THR A 106 -1.43 -7.98 3.47
N LEU A 107 -2.43 -7.12 3.34
CA LEU A 107 -2.74 -6.15 4.39
C LEU A 107 -3.07 -6.86 5.69
N ASP A 108 -3.93 -7.87 5.63
CA ASP A 108 -4.34 -8.59 6.83
C ASP A 108 -3.12 -9.20 7.54
N THR A 109 -2.21 -9.76 6.77
CA THR A 109 -0.99 -10.33 7.34
C THR A 109 -0.14 -9.26 8.01
N LEU A 110 0.03 -8.11 7.36
CA LEU A 110 0.84 -7.04 7.91
C LEU A 110 0.23 -6.49 9.20
N VAL A 111 -1.07 -6.31 9.22
CA VAL A 111 -1.74 -5.78 10.41
C VAL A 111 -1.61 -6.76 11.57
N ARG A 112 -1.81 -8.06 11.30
CA ARG A 112 -1.69 -9.06 12.34
C ARG A 112 -0.29 -9.16 12.91
N LYS A 113 0.72 -9.06 12.05
CA LYS A 113 2.09 -9.06 12.52
C LYS A 113 2.36 -7.87 13.42
N ARG A 114 1.84 -6.71 13.05
CA ARG A 114 2.05 -5.50 13.81
C ARG A 114 1.43 -5.62 15.19
N VAL A 115 0.24 -6.17 15.26
CA VAL A 115 -0.46 -6.35 16.53
C VAL A 115 0.21 -7.43 17.37
N GLY A 116 0.66 -8.50 16.72
CA GLY A 116 1.19 -9.65 17.41
C GLY A 116 2.65 -9.58 17.77
N GLY A 117 3.36 -8.53 17.39
CA GLY A 117 4.78 -8.45 17.73
C GLY A 117 5.58 -7.67 16.71
N THR A 118 6.59 -8.31 16.13
CA THR A 118 7.53 -7.65 15.27
C THR A 118 6.90 -7.34 13.91
N PRO A 119 6.81 -6.08 13.53
CA PRO A 119 6.28 -5.74 12.21
C PRO A 119 7.29 -6.05 11.12
N ALA A 120 6.80 -6.10 9.88
CA ALA A 120 7.70 -6.19 8.74
C ALA A 120 8.59 -4.97 8.73
N ARG A 121 9.84 -5.15 8.33
CA ARG A 121 10.83 -4.09 8.44
C ARG A 121 11.34 -3.71 7.07
N ARG A 122 11.37 -2.41 6.84
CA ARG A 122 12.06 -1.81 5.71
C ARG A 122 13.01 -0.78 6.27
N TRP A 123 13.89 -0.25 5.39
CA TRP A 123 14.93 0.64 5.87
C TRP A 123 14.37 1.84 6.67
N TRP A 124 13.27 2.40 6.22
CA TRP A 124 12.71 3.56 6.91
C TRP A 124 12.09 3.16 8.24
N ASP A 125 11.58 1.94 8.35
CA ASP A 125 11.10 1.43 9.63
C ASP A 125 12.24 1.31 10.62
N VAL A 126 13.38 0.85 10.15
CA VAL A 126 14.55 0.71 11.01
C VAL A 126 14.98 2.08 11.52
N MET A 127 15.01 3.08 10.65
CA MET A 127 15.41 4.41 11.05
C MET A 127 14.42 5.01 12.05
N ARG A 128 13.14 4.78 11.83
CA ARG A 128 12.14 5.29 12.77
C ARG A 128 12.25 4.60 14.11
N ASP A 129 12.56 3.32 14.13
CA ASP A 129 12.75 2.59 15.37
C ASP A 129 13.92 3.13 16.14
N GLU A 130 14.96 3.53 15.47
CA GLU A 130 16.10 4.13 16.16
C GLU A 130 15.70 5.44 16.84
N ASP A 131 14.88 6.22 16.18
CA ASP A 131 14.38 7.43 16.79
C ASP A 131 13.51 7.12 18.00
N LEU A 132 12.68 6.12 17.89
CA LEU A 132 11.76 5.77 18.96
C LEU A 132 12.44 5.01 20.07
N ARG A 133 13.56 4.35 19.77
CA ARG A 133 14.21 3.52 20.76
C ARG A 133 14.70 4.34 21.94
N GLY A 134 15.01 5.58 21.70
CA GLY A 134 15.36 6.44 22.79
C GLY A 134 14.20 6.63 23.76
N ASP A 135 13.00 6.49 23.26
CA ASP A 135 11.81 6.68 24.07
C ASP A 135 11.34 5.42 24.71
N ASP A 136 11.28 4.37 23.92
CA ASP A 136 10.67 3.18 24.42
C ASP A 136 11.66 2.08 24.53
N ALA A 137 12.88 2.37 24.68
CA ALA A 137 13.88 1.36 24.85
C ALA A 137 13.37 0.44 25.93
N PRO A 138 12.93 -0.67 25.60
CA PRO A 138 12.36 -1.57 26.59
C PRO A 138 13.41 -2.21 27.41
#